data_daf41e1c59d2941290bda85f8a69fca9
#
_entry.id   daf41e1c59d2941290bda85f8a69fca9
#
_cell.length_a   1.000
_cell.length_b   1.000
_cell.length_c   1.000
_cell.angle_alpha   90.00
_cell.angle_beta   90.00
_cell.angle_gamma   90.00
#
_symmetry.space_group_name_H-M   'P 1'
#
loop_
_entity.id
_entity.type
_entity.pdbx_description
1 polymer ?
#
loop_
_entity_poly.entity_id
_entity_poly.type
_entity_poly.pdbx_seq_one_letter_code
_entity_poly.pdbx_strand_id
1 'polypeptide(L)'
;MSQLVLSKLTKSFGELDIIKGVDLDVTEGEFVVFVGPSGCGKSTLLRMIAGLEGVTSGEIVIGGKPVENLPPVKRGIAMVFQSYALYPHMSVFENIAFPLRVEGMAEDKLKQRVGAAAKVLQLEQRLEQRPGQLSGGQRQRVAIGRAIVRQPKIFLFDEPLSNLDAALRSEMRIELMRLHKSLGSTMIYVTHDQVEAMTMADKIVVLNAGNIAQVGSPMELYDHPDNKFVAGFIGSPKMNFLEGTCTAASANGVTVDLKGFDAVTTPHRGSADLIGKPLTLGIRPEHQSLSKSPVTLTLTPSIIERLGIHTVAYSPQPSGENFISLFEGNPAIEDGKPLAIGVDPAHCHLFTADGKALSRK
;
A
#
# COMPACT_ATOMS: atom_id res chain seq x y z
N MET A 1 -20.26 11.30 1.14
CA MET A 1 -20.28 11.60 2.60
C MET A 1 -19.22 10.75 3.26
N SER A 2 -18.65 11.21 4.41
CA SER A 2 -17.65 10.41 5.14
C SER A 2 -18.29 9.16 5.73
N GLN A 3 -17.77 7.98 5.38
CA GLN A 3 -18.24 6.69 5.87
C GLN A 3 -17.51 6.26 7.15
N LEU A 4 -16.20 6.56 7.23
CA LEU A 4 -15.37 6.36 8.41
C LEU A 4 -14.57 7.63 8.68
N VAL A 5 -14.59 8.09 9.94
CA VAL A 5 -13.70 9.16 10.42
C VAL A 5 -12.96 8.67 11.64
N LEU A 6 -11.64 8.82 11.62
CA LEU A 6 -10.76 8.61 12.77
C LEU A 6 -10.26 9.98 13.22
N SER A 7 -10.37 10.29 14.52
CA SER A 7 -9.94 11.57 15.07
C SER A 7 -8.97 11.36 16.22
N LYS A 8 -7.72 11.78 16.03
CA LYS A 8 -6.62 11.70 17.02
C LYS A 8 -6.52 10.34 17.70
N LEU A 9 -6.70 9.28 16.88
CA LEU A 9 -6.79 7.92 17.38
C LEU A 9 -5.45 7.43 17.91
N THR A 10 -5.40 6.94 19.14
CA THR A 10 -4.19 6.40 19.77
C THR A 10 -4.38 4.97 20.26
N LYS A 11 -3.28 4.23 20.31
CA LYS A 11 -3.22 2.90 20.93
C LYS A 11 -1.88 2.65 21.56
N SER A 12 -1.90 2.36 22.86
CA SER A 12 -0.73 1.96 23.63
C SER A 12 -0.95 0.57 24.23
N PHE A 13 0.09 -0.24 24.30
CA PHE A 13 0.16 -1.50 25.05
C PHE A 13 1.24 -1.34 26.12
N GLY A 14 0.82 -1.06 27.36
CA GLY A 14 1.73 -0.66 28.42
C GLY A 14 2.45 0.64 28.03
N GLU A 15 3.79 0.61 28.00
CA GLU A 15 4.63 1.76 27.64
C GLU A 15 4.86 1.92 26.13
N LEU A 16 4.37 0.97 25.31
CA LEU A 16 4.63 0.97 23.87
C LEU A 16 3.47 1.60 23.10
N ASP A 17 3.71 2.77 22.50
CA ASP A 17 2.77 3.47 21.63
C ASP A 17 2.81 2.91 20.21
N ILE A 18 1.74 2.19 19.82
CA ILE A 18 1.60 1.58 18.50
C ILE A 18 0.92 2.51 17.49
N ILE A 19 -0.10 3.27 17.92
CA ILE A 19 -0.80 4.27 17.12
C ILE A 19 -0.72 5.60 17.83
N LYS A 20 -0.28 6.65 17.14
CA LYS A 20 0.19 7.91 17.74
C LYS A 20 -0.60 9.13 17.25
N GLY A 21 -1.93 9.11 17.39
CA GLY A 21 -2.78 10.25 17.03
C GLY A 21 -3.13 10.29 15.53
N VAL A 22 -3.69 9.20 15.01
CA VAL A 22 -4.08 9.06 13.62
C VAL A 22 -5.39 9.80 13.35
N ASP A 23 -5.37 10.67 12.34
CA ASP A 23 -6.52 11.32 11.73
C ASP A 23 -6.72 10.78 10.32
N LEU A 24 -7.94 10.34 9.97
CA LEU A 24 -8.26 9.80 8.64
C LEU A 24 -9.75 10.01 8.35
N ASP A 25 -10.04 10.42 7.12
CA ASP A 25 -11.40 10.47 6.57
C ASP A 25 -11.49 9.54 5.35
N VAL A 26 -12.49 8.64 5.36
CA VAL A 26 -12.78 7.70 4.30
C VAL A 26 -14.19 7.96 3.77
N THR A 27 -14.29 8.22 2.48
CA THR A 27 -15.55 8.50 1.78
C THR A 27 -16.33 7.21 1.52
N GLU A 28 -17.66 7.34 1.45
CA GLU A 28 -18.53 6.21 1.10
C GLU A 28 -18.18 5.66 -0.29
N GLY A 29 -18.07 4.33 -0.38
CA GLY A 29 -17.71 3.62 -1.62
C GLY A 29 -16.22 3.63 -1.96
N GLU A 30 -15.36 4.24 -1.14
CA GLU A 30 -13.92 4.33 -1.39
C GLU A 30 -13.18 3.03 -1.04
N PHE A 31 -12.21 2.63 -1.87
CA PHE A 31 -11.28 1.54 -1.59
C PHE A 31 -10.00 2.12 -0.99
N VAL A 32 -9.84 1.99 0.32
CA VAL A 32 -8.68 2.53 1.05
C VAL A 32 -7.71 1.43 1.41
N VAL A 33 -6.43 1.62 1.10
CA VAL A 33 -5.38 0.64 1.39
C VAL A 33 -4.40 1.18 2.42
N PHE A 34 -4.21 0.44 3.51
CA PHE A 34 -3.19 0.73 4.53
C PHE A 34 -1.91 -0.03 4.18
N VAL A 35 -0.82 0.70 3.99
CA VAL A 35 0.51 0.15 3.70
C VAL A 35 1.56 0.67 4.67
N GLY A 36 2.69 -0.02 4.75
CA GLY A 36 3.82 0.37 5.59
C GLY A 36 4.65 -0.84 6.02
N PRO A 37 5.81 -0.64 6.66
CA PRO A 37 6.67 -1.71 7.14
C PRO A 37 5.98 -2.63 8.15
N SER A 38 6.56 -3.81 8.38
CA SER A 38 6.09 -4.70 9.44
C SER A 38 6.18 -3.99 10.80
N GLY A 39 5.15 -4.14 11.64
CA GLY A 39 5.10 -3.53 12.97
C GLY A 39 4.70 -2.05 13.02
N CYS A 40 4.41 -1.37 11.89
CA CYS A 40 4.02 0.05 11.90
C CYS A 40 2.58 0.33 12.40
N GLY A 41 1.78 -0.70 12.74
CA GLY A 41 0.45 -0.54 13.33
C GLY A 41 -0.75 -0.80 12.40
N LYS A 42 -0.56 -1.22 11.13
CA LYS A 42 -1.65 -1.44 10.14
C LYS A 42 -2.77 -2.35 10.67
N SER A 43 -2.44 -3.58 11.04
CA SER A 43 -3.43 -4.56 11.54
C SER A 43 -4.01 -4.11 12.89
N THR A 44 -3.24 -3.41 13.73
CA THR A 44 -3.76 -2.83 14.98
C THR A 44 -4.82 -1.79 14.67
N LEU A 45 -4.54 -0.84 13.77
CA LEU A 45 -5.50 0.18 13.34
C LEU A 45 -6.77 -0.45 12.74
N LEU A 46 -6.61 -1.47 11.88
CA LEU A 46 -7.74 -2.19 11.31
C LEU A 46 -8.59 -2.87 12.40
N ARG A 47 -7.95 -3.53 13.39
CA ARG A 47 -8.63 -4.19 14.51
C ARG A 47 -9.31 -3.20 15.45
N MET A 48 -8.77 -2.00 15.64
CA MET A 48 -9.42 -0.91 16.37
C MET A 48 -10.71 -0.47 15.67
N ILE A 49 -10.67 -0.28 14.34
CA ILE A 49 -11.87 0.02 13.52
C ILE A 49 -12.90 -1.11 13.66
N ALA A 50 -12.43 -2.36 13.62
CA ALA A 50 -13.27 -3.55 13.78
C ALA A 50 -13.88 -3.68 15.20
N GLY A 51 -13.32 -3.03 16.21
CA GLY A 51 -13.69 -3.20 17.61
C GLY A 51 -13.18 -4.49 18.23
N LEU A 52 -12.20 -5.11 17.59
CA LEU A 52 -11.46 -6.28 18.11
C LEU A 52 -10.32 -5.85 19.02
N GLU A 53 -9.93 -4.59 18.95
CA GLU A 53 -8.94 -3.95 19.81
C GLU A 53 -9.51 -2.63 20.33
N GLY A 54 -9.39 -2.39 21.62
CA GLY A 54 -9.85 -1.15 22.25
C GLY A 54 -8.93 0.03 21.92
N VAL A 55 -9.48 1.23 21.81
CA VAL A 55 -8.71 2.47 21.65
C VAL A 55 -8.16 2.94 23.01
N THR A 56 -6.99 3.58 23.01
CA THR A 56 -6.48 4.27 24.22
C THR A 56 -7.09 5.65 24.33
N SER A 57 -7.16 6.42 23.23
CA SER A 57 -7.89 7.69 23.14
C SER A 57 -8.24 8.01 21.69
N GLY A 58 -9.04 9.06 21.49
CA GLY A 58 -9.55 9.46 20.18
C GLY A 58 -10.89 8.81 19.87
N GLU A 59 -11.42 9.10 18.68
CA GLU A 59 -12.77 8.73 18.27
C GLU A 59 -12.76 7.95 16.97
N ILE A 60 -13.72 7.01 16.85
CA ILE A 60 -14.02 6.27 15.60
C ILE A 60 -15.50 6.51 15.28
N VAL A 61 -15.77 7.16 14.15
CA VAL A 61 -17.14 7.42 13.67
C VAL A 61 -17.40 6.61 12.41
N ILE A 62 -18.46 5.81 12.39
CA ILE A 62 -18.90 5.02 11.22
C ILE A 62 -20.33 5.41 10.83
N GLY A 63 -20.51 5.91 9.61
CA GLY A 63 -21.80 6.37 9.12
C GLY A 63 -22.44 7.43 10.02
N GLY A 64 -21.63 8.39 10.49
CA GLY A 64 -22.02 9.49 11.35
C GLY A 64 -22.28 9.12 12.82
N LYS A 65 -21.94 7.91 13.27
CA LYS A 65 -22.16 7.45 14.65
C LYS A 65 -20.83 7.07 15.32
N PRO A 66 -20.55 7.53 16.54
CA PRO A 66 -19.39 7.10 17.32
C PRO A 66 -19.52 5.62 17.67
N VAL A 67 -18.44 4.85 17.48
CA VAL A 67 -18.47 3.38 17.62
C VAL A 67 -17.32 2.82 18.45
N GLU A 68 -16.40 3.63 18.97
CA GLU A 68 -15.21 3.18 19.70
C GLU A 68 -15.57 2.31 20.90
N ASN A 69 -16.71 2.57 21.56
CA ASN A 69 -17.22 1.81 22.71
C ASN A 69 -18.20 0.69 22.32
N LEU A 70 -18.49 0.52 21.02
CA LEU A 70 -19.42 -0.51 20.56
C LEU A 70 -18.68 -1.83 20.29
N PRO A 71 -19.28 -2.99 20.64
CA PRO A 71 -18.71 -4.29 20.27
C PRO A 71 -18.77 -4.48 18.75
N PRO A 72 -17.90 -5.33 18.15
CA PRO A 72 -17.78 -5.53 16.70
C PRO A 72 -19.10 -5.75 15.96
N VAL A 73 -19.99 -6.55 16.56
CA VAL A 73 -21.29 -6.91 15.95
C VAL A 73 -22.20 -5.71 15.72
N LYS A 74 -22.06 -4.65 16.55
CA LYS A 74 -22.90 -3.44 16.48
C LYS A 74 -22.31 -2.33 15.60
N ARG A 75 -21.09 -2.49 15.07
CA ARG A 75 -20.42 -1.46 14.24
C ARG A 75 -20.87 -1.44 12.78
N GLY A 76 -21.62 -2.45 12.32
CA GLY A 76 -22.09 -2.55 10.93
C GLY A 76 -20.97 -2.84 9.93
N ILE A 77 -19.95 -3.56 10.36
CA ILE A 77 -18.77 -3.95 9.57
C ILE A 77 -18.69 -5.46 9.37
N ALA A 78 -17.92 -5.88 8.37
CA ALA A 78 -17.48 -7.28 8.25
C ALA A 78 -15.98 -7.34 8.01
N MET A 79 -15.30 -8.35 8.55
CA MET A 79 -13.86 -8.51 8.46
C MET A 79 -13.49 -9.86 7.85
N VAL A 80 -12.54 -9.83 6.92
CA VAL A 80 -11.88 -10.98 6.33
C VAL A 80 -10.46 -11.04 6.88
N PHE A 81 -10.13 -12.13 7.55
CA PHE A 81 -8.84 -12.35 8.19
C PHE A 81 -7.83 -12.99 7.24
N GLN A 82 -6.56 -12.79 7.50
CA GLN A 82 -5.44 -13.39 6.77
C GLN A 82 -5.51 -14.93 6.68
N SER A 83 -5.96 -15.60 7.76
CA SER A 83 -6.13 -17.05 7.82
C SER A 83 -7.47 -17.55 7.25
N TYR A 84 -8.28 -16.63 6.66
CA TYR A 84 -9.66 -16.86 6.24
C TYR A 84 -10.62 -17.23 7.38
N ALA A 85 -10.16 -17.82 8.47
CA ALA A 85 -10.91 -18.23 9.66
C ALA A 85 -12.18 -19.04 9.34
N LEU A 86 -12.12 -19.93 8.34
CA LEU A 86 -13.24 -20.80 7.97
C LEU A 86 -13.43 -21.91 9.01
N TYR A 87 -14.69 -22.30 9.24
CA TYR A 87 -15.04 -23.45 10.06
C TYR A 87 -14.81 -24.74 9.27
N PRO A 88 -13.78 -25.56 9.59
CA PRO A 88 -13.36 -26.66 8.73
C PRO A 88 -14.36 -27.83 8.67
N HIS A 89 -15.22 -27.96 9.67
CA HIS A 89 -16.26 -28.98 9.78
C HIS A 89 -17.56 -28.60 9.06
N MET A 90 -17.75 -27.34 8.71
CA MET A 90 -18.91 -26.80 8.01
C MET A 90 -18.71 -26.84 6.50
N SER A 91 -19.78 -27.01 5.73
CA SER A 91 -19.77 -26.82 4.28
C SER A 91 -19.55 -25.37 3.88
N VAL A 92 -19.31 -25.08 2.59
CA VAL A 92 -19.25 -23.71 2.05
C VAL A 92 -20.54 -22.97 2.34
N PHE A 93 -21.70 -23.62 2.10
CA PHE A 93 -23.01 -23.05 2.41
C PHE A 93 -23.11 -22.64 3.87
N GLU A 94 -22.76 -23.53 4.78
CA GLU A 94 -22.86 -23.28 6.22
C GLU A 94 -21.88 -22.20 6.70
N ASN A 95 -20.66 -22.17 6.15
CA ASN A 95 -19.70 -21.09 6.45
C ASN A 95 -20.25 -19.73 6.06
N ILE A 96 -20.87 -19.61 4.87
CA ILE A 96 -21.46 -18.36 4.39
C ILE A 96 -22.72 -18.02 5.19
N ALA A 97 -23.56 -19.02 5.50
CA ALA A 97 -24.83 -18.85 6.23
C ALA A 97 -24.66 -18.54 7.71
N PHE A 98 -23.51 -18.90 8.30
CA PHE A 98 -23.30 -18.85 9.76
C PHE A 98 -23.67 -17.49 10.40
N PRO A 99 -23.21 -16.34 9.89
CA PRO A 99 -23.58 -15.05 10.48
C PRO A 99 -25.10 -14.80 10.48
N LEU A 100 -25.79 -15.20 9.42
CA LEU A 100 -27.24 -15.03 9.29
C LEU A 100 -28.01 -15.94 10.24
N ARG A 101 -27.49 -17.14 10.52
CA ARG A 101 -28.07 -18.04 11.53
C ARG A 101 -27.93 -17.46 12.95
N VAL A 102 -26.77 -16.85 13.25
CA VAL A 102 -26.56 -16.17 14.54
C VAL A 102 -27.51 -14.98 14.71
N GLU A 103 -27.82 -14.28 13.61
CA GLU A 103 -28.81 -13.19 13.59
C GLU A 103 -30.26 -13.68 13.63
N GLY A 104 -30.52 -15.00 13.62
CA GLY A 104 -31.86 -15.58 13.69
C GLY A 104 -32.68 -15.42 12.40
N MET A 105 -32.02 -15.31 11.25
CA MET A 105 -32.70 -15.14 9.96
C MET A 105 -33.51 -16.38 9.57
N ALA A 106 -34.73 -16.19 9.05
CA ALA A 106 -35.56 -17.29 8.55
C ALA A 106 -34.87 -18.02 7.38
N GLU A 107 -35.00 -19.37 7.35
CA GLU A 107 -34.26 -20.27 6.47
C GLU A 107 -34.43 -19.90 4.97
N ASP A 108 -35.62 -19.55 4.53
CA ASP A 108 -35.86 -19.16 3.12
C ASP A 108 -35.10 -17.90 2.70
N LYS A 109 -35.08 -16.88 3.55
CA LYS A 109 -34.31 -15.64 3.32
C LYS A 109 -32.81 -15.92 3.39
N LEU A 110 -32.39 -16.79 4.31
CA LEU A 110 -30.99 -17.21 4.45
C LEU A 110 -30.50 -17.90 3.19
N LYS A 111 -31.24 -18.90 2.67
CA LYS A 111 -30.92 -19.60 1.42
C LYS A 111 -30.83 -18.62 0.24
N GLN A 112 -31.77 -17.68 0.13
CA GLN A 112 -31.76 -16.66 -0.91
C GLN A 112 -30.49 -15.78 -0.84
N ARG A 113 -30.11 -15.29 0.35
CA ARG A 113 -28.91 -14.46 0.54
C ARG A 113 -27.62 -15.22 0.28
N VAL A 114 -27.51 -16.45 0.77
CA VAL A 114 -26.35 -17.32 0.53
C VAL A 114 -26.23 -17.60 -0.98
N GLY A 115 -27.34 -17.94 -1.65
CA GLY A 115 -27.35 -18.19 -3.09
C GLY A 115 -26.90 -16.97 -3.90
N ALA A 116 -27.36 -15.77 -3.53
CA ALA A 116 -26.94 -14.54 -4.17
C ALA A 116 -25.44 -14.27 -3.96
N ALA A 117 -24.92 -14.45 -2.75
CA ALA A 117 -23.48 -14.31 -2.48
C ALA A 117 -22.64 -15.37 -3.22
N ALA A 118 -23.11 -16.62 -3.24
CA ALA A 118 -22.43 -17.70 -3.97
C ALA A 118 -22.34 -17.42 -5.48
N LYS A 119 -23.38 -16.86 -6.07
CA LYS A 119 -23.41 -16.48 -7.48
C LYS A 119 -22.39 -15.37 -7.80
N VAL A 120 -22.32 -14.32 -6.98
CA VAL A 120 -21.35 -13.23 -7.15
C VAL A 120 -19.91 -13.76 -7.07
N LEU A 121 -19.66 -14.78 -6.22
CA LEU A 121 -18.35 -15.34 -5.96
C LEU A 121 -18.05 -16.62 -6.77
N GLN A 122 -18.94 -17.04 -7.68
CA GLN A 122 -18.81 -18.24 -8.49
C GLN A 122 -18.60 -19.52 -7.65
N LEU A 123 -19.37 -19.65 -6.57
CA LEU A 123 -19.29 -20.77 -5.62
C LEU A 123 -20.51 -21.70 -5.67
N GLU A 124 -21.47 -21.49 -6.60
CA GLU A 124 -22.73 -22.24 -6.64
C GLU A 124 -22.52 -23.76 -6.66
N GLN A 125 -21.53 -24.22 -7.45
CA GLN A 125 -21.23 -25.67 -7.56
C GLN A 125 -20.40 -26.22 -6.40
N ARG A 126 -20.04 -25.40 -5.43
CA ARG A 126 -19.15 -25.73 -4.31
C ARG A 126 -19.83 -25.68 -2.96
N LEU A 127 -21.11 -25.35 -2.90
CA LEU A 127 -21.84 -25.07 -1.66
C LEU A 127 -21.81 -26.25 -0.66
N GLU A 128 -21.81 -27.49 -1.15
CA GLU A 128 -21.77 -28.69 -0.33
C GLU A 128 -20.35 -29.16 0.07
N GLN A 129 -19.31 -28.55 -0.53
CA GLN A 129 -17.92 -28.89 -0.23
C GLN A 129 -17.48 -28.30 1.11
N ARG A 130 -16.46 -28.91 1.71
CA ARG A 130 -15.80 -28.40 2.93
C ARG A 130 -14.52 -27.64 2.60
N PRO A 131 -14.04 -26.72 3.46
CA PRO A 131 -12.83 -25.92 3.22
C PRO A 131 -11.59 -26.72 2.81
N GLY A 132 -11.41 -27.95 3.35
CA GLY A 132 -10.29 -28.84 3.01
C GLY A 132 -10.29 -29.34 1.55
N GLN A 133 -11.43 -29.26 0.86
CA GLN A 133 -11.59 -29.67 -0.55
C GLN A 133 -11.42 -28.53 -1.54
N LEU A 134 -11.12 -27.31 -1.05
CA LEU A 134 -11.05 -26.08 -1.83
C LEU A 134 -9.60 -25.62 -2.05
N SER A 135 -9.35 -24.95 -3.19
CA SER A 135 -8.11 -24.22 -3.41
C SER A 135 -8.00 -23.00 -2.48
N GLY A 136 -6.80 -22.39 -2.39
CA GLY A 136 -6.58 -21.17 -1.63
C GLY A 136 -7.55 -20.03 -2.00
N GLY A 137 -7.67 -19.74 -3.30
CA GLY A 137 -8.59 -18.71 -3.81
C GLY A 137 -10.07 -19.04 -3.55
N GLN A 138 -10.47 -20.32 -3.64
CA GLN A 138 -11.82 -20.72 -3.29
C GLN A 138 -12.11 -20.53 -1.80
N ARG A 139 -11.17 -20.88 -0.90
CA ARG A 139 -11.31 -20.60 0.54
C ARG A 139 -11.45 -19.12 0.82
N GLN A 140 -10.68 -18.29 0.14
CA GLN A 140 -10.79 -16.83 0.25
C GLN A 140 -12.17 -16.33 -0.19
N ARG A 141 -12.69 -16.79 -1.35
CA ARG A 141 -14.05 -16.44 -1.81
C ARG A 141 -15.11 -16.84 -0.78
N VAL A 142 -14.98 -17.99 -0.12
CA VAL A 142 -15.88 -18.38 0.98
C VAL A 142 -15.81 -17.41 2.15
N ALA A 143 -14.62 -16.97 2.56
CA ALA A 143 -14.45 -15.99 3.63
C ALA A 143 -15.06 -14.62 3.26
N ILE A 144 -14.91 -14.18 2.01
CA ILE A 144 -15.56 -12.99 1.46
C ILE A 144 -17.08 -13.19 1.45
N GLY A 145 -17.58 -14.36 1.03
CA GLY A 145 -19.01 -14.68 1.02
C GLY A 145 -19.65 -14.56 2.40
N ARG A 146 -18.96 -15.07 3.44
CA ARG A 146 -19.36 -14.91 4.83
C ARG A 146 -19.45 -13.43 5.27
N ALA A 147 -18.61 -12.57 4.70
CA ALA A 147 -18.66 -11.13 4.95
C ALA A 147 -19.81 -10.44 4.18
N ILE A 148 -19.99 -10.77 2.90
CA ILE A 148 -20.98 -10.12 2.00
C ILE A 148 -22.41 -10.33 2.47
N VAL A 149 -22.77 -11.56 2.94
CA VAL A 149 -24.16 -11.88 3.32
C VAL A 149 -24.72 -10.97 4.41
N ARG A 150 -23.86 -10.33 5.20
CA ARG A 150 -24.26 -9.36 6.24
C ARG A 150 -24.58 -7.98 5.70
N GLN A 151 -24.24 -7.67 4.44
CA GLN A 151 -24.39 -6.35 3.82
C GLN A 151 -23.81 -5.24 4.71
N PRO A 152 -22.52 -5.30 5.07
CA PRO A 152 -21.92 -4.33 5.97
C PRO A 152 -21.76 -2.97 5.27
N LYS A 153 -21.65 -1.90 6.08
CA LYS A 153 -21.31 -0.57 5.59
C LYS A 153 -19.86 -0.46 5.15
N ILE A 154 -18.97 -1.19 5.82
CA ILE A 154 -17.52 -1.21 5.56
C ILE A 154 -17.03 -2.65 5.59
N PHE A 155 -16.27 -3.05 4.57
CA PHE A 155 -15.50 -4.29 4.56
C PHE A 155 -14.08 -4.01 5.03
N LEU A 156 -13.57 -4.85 5.91
CA LEU A 156 -12.19 -4.81 6.42
C LEU A 156 -11.44 -6.07 5.98
N PHE A 157 -10.27 -5.90 5.39
CA PHE A 157 -9.42 -6.99 4.91
C PHE A 157 -8.04 -6.92 5.57
N ASP A 158 -7.68 -7.93 6.36
CA ASP A 158 -6.36 -8.03 7.02
C ASP A 158 -5.47 -8.99 6.22
N GLU A 159 -4.67 -8.48 5.31
CA GLU A 159 -3.73 -9.19 4.42
C GLU A 159 -4.34 -10.44 3.72
N PRO A 160 -5.49 -10.35 3.06
CA PRO A 160 -6.24 -11.53 2.62
C PRO A 160 -5.56 -12.32 1.50
N LEU A 161 -4.59 -11.74 0.76
CA LEU A 161 -3.90 -12.38 -0.37
C LEU A 161 -2.51 -12.90 -0.01
N SER A 162 -2.00 -12.65 1.21
CA SER A 162 -0.62 -12.97 1.59
C SER A 162 -0.26 -14.46 1.52
N ASN A 163 -1.25 -15.35 1.70
CA ASN A 163 -1.08 -16.82 1.70
C ASN A 163 -1.27 -17.45 0.32
N LEU A 164 -1.35 -16.67 -0.76
CA LEU A 164 -1.54 -17.14 -2.13
C LEU A 164 -0.23 -17.06 -2.92
N ASP A 165 -0.06 -17.95 -3.89
CA ASP A 165 1.00 -17.85 -4.90
C ASP A 165 0.79 -16.62 -5.80
N ALA A 166 1.84 -16.22 -6.54
CA ALA A 166 1.84 -14.98 -7.31
C ALA A 166 0.76 -14.95 -8.42
N ALA A 167 0.53 -16.09 -9.10
CA ALA A 167 -0.47 -16.17 -10.17
C ALA A 167 -1.87 -16.01 -9.63
N LEU A 168 -2.21 -16.79 -8.59
CA LEU A 168 -3.51 -16.74 -7.93
C LEU A 168 -3.75 -15.39 -7.25
N ARG A 169 -2.71 -14.76 -6.68
CA ARG A 169 -2.80 -13.41 -6.11
C ARG A 169 -3.20 -12.39 -7.16
N SER A 170 -2.63 -12.47 -8.37
CA SER A 170 -2.99 -11.58 -9.49
C SER A 170 -4.45 -11.74 -9.91
N GLU A 171 -4.95 -12.97 -10.02
CA GLU A 171 -6.36 -13.23 -10.33
C GLU A 171 -7.28 -12.67 -9.24
N MET A 172 -6.96 -12.94 -7.99
CA MET A 172 -7.76 -12.52 -6.84
C MET A 172 -7.82 -11.00 -6.65
N ARG A 173 -6.75 -10.26 -7.02
CA ARG A 173 -6.79 -8.78 -7.07
C ARG A 173 -7.85 -8.29 -8.04
N ILE A 174 -7.86 -8.83 -9.27
CA ILE A 174 -8.84 -8.46 -10.30
C ILE A 174 -10.27 -8.77 -9.82
N GLU A 175 -10.46 -9.90 -9.15
CA GLU A 175 -11.77 -10.27 -8.60
C GLU A 175 -12.22 -9.34 -7.47
N LEU A 176 -11.34 -8.96 -6.55
CA LEU A 176 -11.65 -8.01 -5.50
C LEU A 176 -12.03 -6.63 -6.07
N MET A 177 -11.34 -6.18 -7.09
CA MET A 177 -11.68 -4.92 -7.79
C MET A 177 -13.05 -5.00 -8.46
N ARG A 178 -13.37 -6.13 -9.13
CA ARG A 178 -14.70 -6.35 -9.71
C ARG A 178 -15.79 -6.39 -8.64
N LEU A 179 -15.50 -7.06 -7.53
CA LEU A 179 -16.40 -7.14 -6.39
C LEU A 179 -16.66 -5.75 -5.79
N HIS A 180 -15.63 -4.96 -5.57
CA HIS A 180 -15.75 -3.58 -5.08
C HIS A 180 -16.67 -2.76 -6.00
N LYS A 181 -16.41 -2.76 -7.30
CA LYS A 181 -17.24 -2.07 -8.30
C LYS A 181 -18.71 -2.54 -8.30
N SER A 182 -18.95 -3.85 -8.09
CA SER A 182 -20.31 -4.40 -8.09
C SER A 182 -21.10 -4.09 -6.82
N LEU A 183 -20.42 -3.97 -5.68
CA LEU A 183 -21.03 -3.71 -4.38
C LEU A 183 -21.16 -2.21 -4.09
N GLY A 184 -20.27 -1.37 -4.62
CA GLY A 184 -20.19 0.05 -4.30
C GLY A 184 -19.94 0.35 -2.81
N SER A 185 -19.48 -0.64 -2.06
CA SER A 185 -19.29 -0.54 -0.61
C SER A 185 -17.89 -0.05 -0.27
N THR A 186 -17.76 0.68 0.84
CA THR A 186 -16.45 1.10 1.35
C THR A 186 -15.61 -0.09 1.77
N MET A 187 -14.36 -0.12 1.35
CA MET A 187 -13.41 -1.18 1.67
C MET A 187 -12.15 -0.61 2.30
N ILE A 188 -11.67 -1.23 3.39
CA ILE A 188 -10.38 -0.94 4.01
C ILE A 188 -9.54 -2.21 3.93
N TYR A 189 -8.40 -2.10 3.31
CA TYR A 189 -7.54 -3.22 2.98
C TYR A 189 -6.14 -3.02 3.54
N VAL A 190 -5.63 -3.97 4.29
CA VAL A 190 -4.25 -3.97 4.78
C VAL A 190 -3.39 -4.87 3.90
N THR A 191 -2.25 -4.38 3.47
CA THR A 191 -1.25 -5.17 2.76
C THR A 191 0.17 -4.66 3.04
N HIS A 192 1.15 -5.51 2.78
CA HIS A 192 2.56 -5.14 2.66
C HIS A 192 3.02 -5.14 1.18
N ASP A 193 2.16 -5.53 0.24
CA ASP A 193 2.44 -5.57 -1.19
C ASP A 193 2.07 -4.24 -1.85
N GLN A 194 3.09 -3.57 -2.41
CA GLN A 194 2.90 -2.27 -3.06
C GLN A 194 2.09 -2.38 -4.35
N VAL A 195 2.19 -3.51 -5.08
CA VAL A 195 1.45 -3.70 -6.32
C VAL A 195 -0.05 -3.79 -6.02
N GLU A 196 -0.43 -4.44 -4.91
CA GLU A 196 -1.82 -4.47 -4.44
C GLU A 196 -2.31 -3.04 -4.16
N ALA A 197 -1.54 -2.26 -3.40
CA ALA A 197 -1.90 -0.89 -3.06
C ALA A 197 -2.03 0.00 -4.31
N MET A 198 -1.03 -0.01 -5.18
CA MET A 198 -1.00 0.84 -6.38
C MET A 198 -2.09 0.48 -7.40
N THR A 199 -2.55 -0.78 -7.43
CA THR A 199 -3.52 -1.24 -8.44
C THR A 199 -4.97 -1.24 -7.97
N MET A 200 -5.23 -1.37 -6.67
CA MET A 200 -6.59 -1.52 -6.15
C MET A 200 -7.13 -0.27 -5.44
N ALA A 201 -6.25 0.58 -4.91
CA ALA A 201 -6.67 1.68 -4.05
C ALA A 201 -7.22 2.89 -4.83
N ASP A 202 -8.31 3.47 -4.34
CA ASP A 202 -8.65 4.87 -4.63
C ASP A 202 -7.79 5.80 -3.77
N LYS A 203 -7.51 5.40 -2.52
CA LYS A 203 -6.70 6.12 -1.55
C LYS A 203 -5.75 5.18 -0.82
N ILE A 204 -4.48 5.54 -0.75
CA ILE A 204 -3.46 4.84 0.04
C ILE A 204 -3.15 5.65 1.30
N VAL A 205 -3.07 4.96 2.42
CA VAL A 205 -2.60 5.49 3.71
C VAL A 205 -1.27 4.83 4.04
N VAL A 206 -0.20 5.59 3.95
CA VAL A 206 1.15 5.11 4.28
C VAL A 206 1.40 5.30 5.76
N LEU A 207 1.55 4.20 6.48
CA LEU A 207 1.83 4.18 7.92
C LEU A 207 3.32 3.98 8.19
N ASN A 208 3.87 4.77 9.11
CA ASN A 208 5.24 4.63 9.59
C ASN A 208 5.32 4.85 11.09
N ALA A 209 5.85 3.87 11.82
CA ALA A 209 6.08 3.94 13.26
C ALA A 209 4.89 4.50 14.09
N GLY A 210 3.66 4.09 13.73
CA GLY A 210 2.42 4.48 14.42
C GLY A 210 1.79 5.79 13.95
N ASN A 211 2.38 6.48 12.98
CA ASN A 211 1.86 7.72 12.39
C ASN A 211 1.47 7.50 10.92
N ILE A 212 0.60 8.36 10.41
CA ILE A 212 0.39 8.48 8.96
C ILE A 212 1.52 9.33 8.39
N ALA A 213 2.29 8.77 7.45
CA ALA A 213 3.38 9.46 6.76
C ALA A 213 2.87 10.28 5.56
N GLN A 214 1.86 9.77 4.86
CA GLN A 214 1.14 10.47 3.79
C GLN A 214 -0.16 9.73 3.45
N VAL A 215 -1.16 10.47 2.98
CA VAL A 215 -2.41 9.95 2.43
C VAL A 215 -2.62 10.58 1.05
N GLY A 216 -3.01 9.78 0.06
CA GLY A 216 -3.30 10.29 -1.28
C GLY A 216 -3.69 9.18 -2.24
N SER A 217 -3.95 9.53 -3.50
CA SER A 217 -4.13 8.56 -4.57
C SER A 217 -2.80 7.84 -4.87
N PRO A 218 -2.83 6.63 -5.49
CA PRO A 218 -1.60 5.90 -5.83
C PRO A 218 -0.59 6.76 -6.59
N MET A 219 -1.02 7.47 -7.64
CA MET A 219 -0.12 8.30 -8.45
C MET A 219 0.36 9.54 -7.73
N GLU A 220 -0.45 10.13 -6.83
CA GLU A 220 -0.02 11.24 -6.01
C GLU A 220 1.15 10.87 -5.08
N LEU A 221 1.07 9.72 -4.40
CA LEU A 221 2.18 9.23 -3.57
C LEU A 221 3.42 8.88 -4.38
N TYR A 222 3.23 8.40 -5.60
CA TYR A 222 4.32 8.03 -6.51
C TYR A 222 5.03 9.26 -7.09
N ASP A 223 4.28 10.23 -7.62
CA ASP A 223 4.81 11.42 -8.30
C ASP A 223 5.20 12.55 -7.32
N HIS A 224 4.48 12.65 -6.20
CA HIS A 224 4.59 13.73 -5.22
C HIS A 224 4.70 13.19 -3.77
N PRO A 225 5.75 12.40 -3.46
CA PRO A 225 5.96 11.95 -2.10
C PRO A 225 6.31 13.13 -1.18
N ASP A 226 5.64 13.26 -0.03
CA ASP A 226 5.88 14.34 0.94
C ASP A 226 7.23 14.22 1.66
N ASN A 227 7.79 13.01 1.68
CA ASN A 227 9.03 12.75 2.39
C ASN A 227 9.81 11.57 1.79
N LYS A 228 11.10 11.48 2.16
CA LYS A 228 12.05 10.44 1.73
C LYS A 228 11.56 9.02 2.05
N PHE A 229 10.84 8.85 3.20
CA PHE A 229 10.30 7.55 3.57
C PHE A 229 9.25 7.08 2.57
N VAL A 230 8.26 7.91 2.25
CA VAL A 230 7.20 7.56 1.27
C VAL A 230 7.82 7.33 -0.11
N ALA A 231 8.75 8.19 -0.55
CA ALA A 231 9.45 8.07 -1.82
C ALA A 231 10.19 6.72 -1.98
N GLY A 232 10.86 6.28 -0.90
CA GLY A 232 11.58 5.00 -0.88
C GLY A 232 10.70 3.80 -0.62
N PHE A 233 9.49 4.03 -0.05
CA PHE A 233 8.54 2.95 0.22
C PHE A 233 7.62 2.69 -0.98
N ILE A 234 7.19 3.71 -1.72
CA ILE A 234 6.29 3.60 -2.87
C ILE A 234 7.10 3.52 -4.17
N GLY A 235 6.90 2.43 -4.92
CA GLY A 235 7.58 2.13 -6.18
C GLY A 235 8.39 0.83 -6.12
N SER A 236 8.40 0.07 -7.21
CA SER A 236 9.15 -1.17 -7.35
C SER A 236 9.78 -1.24 -8.75
N PRO A 237 11.13 -1.21 -8.85
CA PRO A 237 12.11 -1.14 -7.75
C PRO A 237 12.05 0.17 -6.95
N LYS A 238 12.72 0.19 -5.76
CA LYS A 238 12.75 1.37 -4.89
C LYS A 238 13.49 2.55 -5.53
N MET A 239 13.12 3.77 -5.14
CA MET A 239 13.85 4.99 -5.49
C MET A 239 15.30 4.94 -5.00
N ASN A 240 16.24 5.37 -5.85
CA ASN A 240 17.64 5.56 -5.47
C ASN A 240 17.82 6.88 -4.74
N PHE A 241 18.67 6.90 -3.72
CA PHE A 241 19.00 8.11 -2.97
C PHE A 241 20.49 8.38 -3.04
N LEU A 242 20.85 9.59 -3.48
CA LEU A 242 22.22 10.09 -3.51
C LEU A 242 22.34 11.28 -2.56
N GLU A 243 23.30 11.22 -1.64
CA GLU A 243 23.56 12.32 -0.72
C GLU A 243 24.43 13.38 -1.39
N GLY A 244 24.12 14.63 -1.13
CA GLY A 244 24.87 15.77 -1.65
C GLY A 244 24.71 17.00 -0.77
N THR A 245 25.33 18.11 -1.25
CA THR A 245 25.28 19.41 -0.59
C THR A 245 24.70 20.45 -1.56
N CYS A 246 23.78 21.25 -1.09
CA CYS A 246 23.24 22.36 -1.89
C CYS A 246 24.32 23.42 -2.17
N THR A 247 24.61 23.68 -3.43
CA THR A 247 25.59 24.69 -3.85
C THR A 247 24.93 25.98 -4.37
N ALA A 248 23.71 25.87 -4.91
CA ALA A 248 22.90 26.98 -5.32
C ALA A 248 21.43 26.71 -5.16
N ALA A 249 20.65 27.69 -4.72
CA ALA A 249 19.21 27.58 -4.58
C ALA A 249 18.50 28.88 -4.94
N SER A 250 17.42 28.75 -5.69
CA SER A 250 16.56 29.85 -6.13
C SER A 250 15.11 29.37 -6.28
N ALA A 251 14.18 30.30 -6.55
CA ALA A 251 12.80 29.96 -6.85
C ALA A 251 12.65 29.12 -8.15
N ASN A 252 13.69 29.03 -8.99
CA ASN A 252 13.65 28.38 -10.30
C ASN A 252 14.51 27.11 -10.38
N GLY A 253 15.30 26.78 -9.37
CA GLY A 253 16.16 25.60 -9.37
C GLY A 253 17.01 25.49 -8.13
N VAL A 254 17.36 24.24 -7.81
CA VAL A 254 18.28 23.88 -6.73
C VAL A 254 19.39 23.02 -7.32
N THR A 255 20.65 23.42 -7.09
CA THR A 255 21.84 22.67 -7.51
C THR A 255 22.40 21.91 -6.32
N VAL A 256 22.60 20.61 -6.51
CA VAL A 256 23.17 19.70 -5.51
C VAL A 256 24.49 19.15 -6.03
N ASP A 257 25.55 19.33 -5.29
CA ASP A 257 26.84 18.68 -5.51
C ASP A 257 26.81 17.29 -4.90
N LEU A 258 26.93 16.27 -5.73
CA LEU A 258 26.79 14.85 -5.34
C LEU A 258 28.17 14.23 -5.10
N LYS A 259 28.31 13.45 -4.04
CA LYS A 259 29.57 12.75 -3.74
C LYS A 259 29.88 11.71 -4.83
N GLY A 260 30.94 11.97 -5.63
CA GLY A 260 31.40 11.05 -6.67
C GLY A 260 30.72 11.18 -8.02
N PHE A 261 29.86 12.19 -8.21
CA PHE A 261 29.18 12.50 -9.47
C PHE A 261 29.19 14.00 -9.73
N ASP A 262 28.86 14.40 -10.96
CA ASP A 262 28.72 15.81 -11.31
C ASP A 262 27.52 16.45 -10.56
N ALA A 263 27.59 17.77 -10.36
CA ALA A 263 26.51 18.50 -9.73
C ALA A 263 25.23 18.50 -10.58
N VAL A 264 24.08 18.32 -9.94
CA VAL A 264 22.78 18.22 -10.58
C VAL A 264 21.92 19.43 -10.23
N THR A 265 21.41 20.13 -11.25
CA THR A 265 20.44 21.22 -11.08
C THR A 265 19.04 20.71 -11.40
N THR A 266 18.15 20.76 -10.42
CA THR A 266 16.76 20.27 -10.51
C THR A 266 15.78 21.46 -10.50
N PRO A 267 14.56 21.34 -11.08
CA PRO A 267 13.57 22.43 -11.13
C PRO A 267 12.76 22.55 -9.81
N HIS A 268 13.40 22.30 -8.67
CA HIS A 268 12.77 22.47 -7.36
C HIS A 268 12.85 23.92 -6.90
N ARG A 269 11.88 24.36 -6.13
CA ARG A 269 11.91 25.65 -5.46
C ARG A 269 12.80 25.58 -4.24
N GLY A 270 13.77 26.48 -4.16
CA GLY A 270 14.66 26.63 -3.03
C GLY A 270 14.82 28.07 -2.62
N SER A 271 15.32 28.28 -1.43
CA SER A 271 15.71 29.56 -0.87
C SER A 271 17.20 29.56 -0.51
N ALA A 272 17.81 30.73 -0.38
CA ALA A 272 19.24 30.87 -0.12
C ALA A 272 19.70 30.17 1.19
N ASP A 273 18.80 29.96 2.11
CA ASP A 273 19.05 29.25 3.38
C ASP A 273 19.34 27.75 3.22
N LEU A 274 19.06 27.17 2.03
CA LEU A 274 19.44 25.80 1.69
C LEU A 274 20.93 25.67 1.30
N ILE A 275 21.57 26.75 0.88
CA ILE A 275 22.97 26.72 0.42
C ILE A 275 23.88 26.23 1.56
N GLY A 276 24.75 25.26 1.26
CA GLY A 276 25.63 24.60 2.22
C GLY A 276 24.94 23.51 3.07
N LYS A 277 23.62 23.33 2.98
CA LYS A 277 22.91 22.26 3.72
C LYS A 277 22.97 20.93 2.98
N PRO A 278 22.94 19.80 3.71
CA PRO A 278 22.83 18.48 3.12
C PRO A 278 21.45 18.29 2.50
N LEU A 279 21.41 17.75 1.29
CA LEU A 279 20.20 17.35 0.56
C LEU A 279 20.37 15.91 0.07
N THR A 280 19.26 15.21 -0.12
CA THR A 280 19.22 13.90 -0.77
C THR A 280 18.53 14.03 -2.12
N LEU A 281 19.21 13.62 -3.20
CA LEU A 281 18.62 13.47 -4.53
C LEU A 281 17.98 12.10 -4.66
N GLY A 282 16.70 12.05 -4.98
CA GLY A 282 15.94 10.84 -5.28
C GLY A 282 15.81 10.63 -6.79
N ILE A 283 16.15 9.43 -7.28
CA ILE A 283 16.05 9.06 -8.69
C ILE A 283 15.31 7.73 -8.81
N ARG A 284 14.18 7.73 -9.51
CA ARG A 284 13.46 6.48 -9.78
C ARG A 284 14.20 5.65 -10.83
N PRO A 285 14.28 4.30 -10.67
CA PRO A 285 14.98 3.42 -11.60
C PRO A 285 14.48 3.51 -13.05
N GLU A 286 13.19 3.69 -13.23
CA GLU A 286 12.51 3.80 -14.53
C GLU A 286 12.70 5.15 -15.24
N HIS A 287 13.14 6.19 -14.52
CA HIS A 287 13.47 7.50 -15.11
C HIS A 287 14.92 7.62 -15.55
N GLN A 288 15.60 6.49 -15.68
CA GLN A 288 16.97 6.39 -16.14
C GLN A 288 17.00 5.90 -17.61
N SER A 289 18.04 6.28 -18.32
CA SER A 289 18.21 5.87 -19.73
C SER A 289 19.67 5.55 -20.06
N LEU A 290 19.87 4.77 -21.12
CA LEU A 290 21.20 4.55 -21.73
C LEU A 290 21.52 5.57 -22.82
N SER A 291 20.58 6.48 -23.10
CA SER A 291 20.77 7.57 -24.08
C SER A 291 21.32 8.82 -23.40
N LYS A 292 21.86 9.74 -24.22
CA LYS A 292 22.36 11.04 -23.74
C LYS A 292 21.25 11.79 -22.99
N SER A 293 21.55 12.23 -21.79
CA SER A 293 20.69 13.00 -20.91
C SER A 293 21.46 14.22 -20.38
N PRO A 294 20.76 15.24 -19.86
CA PRO A 294 21.42 16.43 -19.28
C PRO A 294 22.43 16.10 -18.18
N VAL A 295 22.17 15.04 -17.42
CA VAL A 295 23.07 14.52 -16.39
C VAL A 295 23.43 13.06 -16.70
N THR A 296 24.69 12.70 -16.53
CA THR A 296 25.16 11.32 -16.72
C THR A 296 25.88 10.86 -15.45
N LEU A 297 25.41 9.74 -14.90
CA LEU A 297 26.05 9.04 -13.79
C LEU A 297 26.85 7.87 -14.36
N THR A 298 28.12 7.73 -14.01
CA THR A 298 28.90 6.55 -14.38
C THR A 298 28.93 5.58 -13.21
N LEU A 299 28.34 4.42 -13.39
CA LEU A 299 28.21 3.36 -12.39
C LEU A 299 28.81 2.06 -12.89
N THR A 300 29.21 1.18 -11.99
CA THR A 300 29.71 -0.16 -12.35
C THR A 300 28.78 -1.21 -11.75
N PRO A 301 27.87 -1.79 -12.56
CA PRO A 301 27.00 -2.86 -12.09
C PRO A 301 27.80 -4.08 -11.63
N SER A 302 27.42 -4.67 -10.50
CA SER A 302 27.98 -5.92 -9.99
C SER A 302 27.02 -7.12 -10.16
N ILE A 303 25.73 -6.84 -10.38
CA ILE A 303 24.70 -7.85 -10.62
C ILE A 303 23.76 -7.30 -11.70
N ILE A 304 23.39 -8.16 -12.66
CA ILE A 304 22.45 -7.84 -13.73
C ILE A 304 21.39 -8.93 -13.79
N GLU A 305 20.14 -8.58 -13.56
CA GLU A 305 18.98 -9.46 -13.69
C GLU A 305 18.26 -9.20 -15.03
N ARG A 306 18.09 -10.24 -15.85
CA ARG A 306 17.42 -10.17 -17.14
C ARG A 306 16.06 -10.84 -17.04
N LEU A 307 15.00 -10.04 -16.91
CA LEU A 307 13.63 -10.51 -16.66
C LEU A 307 12.79 -10.63 -17.95
N GLY A 308 13.42 -10.52 -19.12
CA GLY A 308 12.76 -10.57 -20.42
C GLY A 308 12.27 -9.20 -20.90
N ILE A 309 11.22 -8.68 -20.25
CA ILE A 309 10.68 -7.35 -20.57
C ILE A 309 11.53 -6.20 -19.99
N HIS A 310 12.28 -6.47 -18.94
CA HIS A 310 13.17 -5.50 -18.27
C HIS A 310 14.52 -6.13 -17.94
N THR A 311 15.54 -5.28 -17.86
CA THR A 311 16.85 -5.59 -17.29
C THR A 311 17.06 -4.69 -16.09
N VAL A 312 17.40 -5.28 -14.93
CA VAL A 312 17.71 -4.56 -13.69
C VAL A 312 19.22 -4.69 -13.42
N ALA A 313 19.89 -3.56 -13.24
CA ALA A 313 21.31 -3.52 -12.90
C ALA A 313 21.51 -2.94 -11.51
N TYR A 314 22.30 -3.63 -10.69
CA TYR A 314 22.61 -3.24 -9.31
C TYR A 314 24.07 -2.78 -9.24
N SER A 315 24.30 -1.52 -8.90
CA SER A 315 25.62 -0.92 -8.76
C SER A 315 25.89 -0.56 -7.29
N PRO A 316 26.93 -1.15 -6.65
CA PRO A 316 27.25 -0.84 -5.26
C PRO A 316 27.56 0.65 -5.05
N GLN A 317 27.04 1.22 -3.97
CA GLN A 317 27.31 2.59 -3.54
C GLN A 317 28.24 2.60 -2.32
N PRO A 318 29.00 3.69 -2.09
CA PRO A 318 29.81 3.84 -0.88
C PRO A 318 28.99 3.80 0.43
N SER A 319 27.67 4.09 0.35
CA SER A 319 26.72 3.99 1.47
C SER A 319 26.42 2.54 1.90
N GLY A 320 26.83 1.54 1.10
CA GLY A 320 26.49 0.13 1.31
C GLY A 320 25.19 -0.31 0.66
N GLU A 321 24.37 0.62 0.15
CA GLU A 321 23.17 0.32 -0.64
C GLU A 321 23.54 0.15 -2.12
N ASN A 322 22.70 -0.52 -2.90
CA ASN A 322 22.86 -0.61 -4.33
C ASN A 322 22.07 0.52 -5.03
N PHE A 323 22.69 1.16 -6.01
CA PHE A 323 21.97 1.98 -6.98
C PHE A 323 21.31 1.05 -8.01
N ILE A 324 20.02 1.17 -8.17
CA ILE A 324 19.21 0.28 -9.01
C ILE A 324 18.88 1.02 -10.31
N SER A 325 19.18 0.39 -11.43
CA SER A 325 18.81 0.89 -12.76
C SER A 325 17.87 -0.09 -13.44
N LEU A 326 16.80 0.42 -14.02
CA LEU A 326 15.79 -0.36 -14.74
C LEU A 326 15.75 0.08 -16.21
N PHE A 327 15.95 -0.88 -17.11
CA PHE A 327 15.93 -0.62 -18.55
C PHE A 327 14.93 -1.55 -19.24
N GLU A 328 14.30 -1.05 -20.29
CA GLU A 328 13.42 -1.87 -21.13
C GLU A 328 14.20 -2.91 -21.93
N GLY A 329 13.63 -4.09 -22.08
CA GLY A 329 14.19 -5.19 -22.88
C GLY A 329 15.50 -5.74 -22.32
N ASN A 330 16.42 -6.07 -23.22
CA ASN A 330 17.70 -6.71 -22.91
C ASN A 330 18.87 -5.91 -23.51
N PRO A 331 19.23 -4.75 -23.00
CA PRO A 331 20.35 -3.96 -23.49
C PRO A 331 21.68 -4.69 -23.23
N ALA A 332 22.71 -4.36 -24.04
CA ALA A 332 24.05 -4.90 -23.93
C ALA A 332 24.81 -4.25 -22.76
N ILE A 333 24.49 -4.69 -21.54
CA ILE A 333 25.16 -4.28 -20.28
C ILE A 333 25.94 -5.47 -19.77
N GLU A 334 27.16 -5.21 -19.28
CA GLU A 334 28.06 -6.22 -18.72
C GLU A 334 28.39 -5.87 -17.27
N ASP A 335 28.39 -6.87 -16.39
CA ASP A 335 28.83 -6.72 -15.02
C ASP A 335 30.33 -6.38 -14.92
N GLY A 336 30.70 -5.59 -13.92
CA GLY A 336 32.06 -5.13 -13.73
C GLY A 336 32.54 -4.08 -14.74
N LYS A 337 31.72 -3.69 -15.75
CA LYS A 337 32.09 -2.64 -16.71
C LYS A 337 31.40 -1.32 -16.39
N PRO A 338 32.07 -0.16 -16.55
CA PRO A 338 31.45 1.14 -16.38
C PRO A 338 30.25 1.32 -17.32
N LEU A 339 29.14 1.76 -16.77
CA LEU A 339 27.89 2.03 -17.43
C LEU A 339 27.51 3.51 -17.25
N ALA A 340 27.36 4.24 -18.35
CA ALA A 340 26.88 5.62 -18.35
C ALA A 340 25.34 5.62 -18.33
N ILE A 341 24.76 6.20 -17.29
CA ILE A 341 23.31 6.26 -17.06
C ILE A 341 22.88 7.71 -17.13
N GLY A 342 22.01 8.00 -18.09
CA GLY A 342 21.39 9.30 -18.25
C GLY A 342 20.26 9.51 -17.23
N VAL A 343 20.24 10.67 -16.60
CA VAL A 343 19.21 11.09 -15.64
C VAL A 343 18.63 12.44 -16.09
N ASP A 344 17.31 12.53 -16.16
CA ASP A 344 16.63 13.80 -16.38
C ASP A 344 16.34 14.48 -15.03
N PRO A 345 16.95 15.64 -14.75
CA PRO A 345 16.71 16.39 -13.52
C PRO A 345 15.25 16.77 -13.28
N ALA A 346 14.44 16.87 -14.33
CA ALA A 346 13.03 17.19 -14.22
C ALA A 346 12.22 16.08 -13.51
N HIS A 347 12.71 14.85 -13.54
CA HIS A 347 12.07 13.69 -12.88
C HIS A 347 12.70 13.32 -11.53
N CYS A 348 13.75 14.05 -11.11
CA CYS A 348 14.38 13.84 -9.81
C CYS A 348 13.53 14.40 -8.67
N HIS A 349 13.73 13.89 -7.47
CA HIS A 349 13.17 14.41 -6.22
C HIS A 349 14.28 14.98 -5.35
N LEU A 350 13.97 15.97 -4.52
CA LEU A 350 14.91 16.49 -3.53
C LEU A 350 14.29 16.42 -2.13
N PHE A 351 15.09 15.96 -1.18
CA PHE A 351 14.71 15.87 0.22
C PHE A 351 15.71 16.61 1.09
N THR A 352 15.21 17.33 2.09
CA THR A 352 15.99 17.97 3.12
C THR A 352 16.56 16.95 4.11
N ALA A 353 17.47 17.36 4.99
CA ALA A 353 18.09 16.47 5.98
C ALA A 353 17.07 15.83 6.96
N ASP A 354 15.95 16.48 7.25
CA ASP A 354 14.84 15.95 8.03
C ASP A 354 13.90 15.05 7.20
N GLY A 355 14.24 14.80 5.95
CA GLY A 355 13.52 13.90 5.04
C GLY A 355 12.32 14.49 4.34
N LYS A 356 12.01 15.79 4.49
CA LYS A 356 10.90 16.45 3.79
C LYS A 356 11.22 16.68 2.32
N ALA A 357 10.25 16.48 1.46
CA ALA A 357 10.40 16.78 0.04
C ALA A 357 10.39 18.29 -0.22
N LEU A 358 11.25 18.73 -1.14
CA LEU A 358 11.16 20.07 -1.71
C LEU A 358 10.11 20.09 -2.81
N SER A 359 9.29 21.15 -2.84
CA SER A 359 8.26 21.30 -3.86
C SER A 359 8.89 21.53 -5.24
N ARG A 360 8.35 20.83 -6.25
CA ARG A 360 8.64 21.12 -7.66
C ARG A 360 7.89 22.37 -8.12
N LYS A 361 8.32 22.91 -9.24
CA LYS A 361 7.70 24.07 -9.90
C LYS A 361 6.35 23.72 -10.51
#